data_9966e08dc2bb815fbabb19ef8b8e4a97
#
_entry.id   9966e08dc2bb815fbabb19ef8b8e4a97
#
_cell.length_a   1.000
_cell.length_b   1.000
_cell.length_c   1.000
_cell.angle_alpha   90.00
_cell.angle_beta   90.00
_cell.angle_gamma   90.00
#
_symmetry.space_group_name_H-M   'P 1'
#
loop_
_entity.id
_entity.type
_entity.pdbx_description
1 polymer ?
#
loop_
_entity_poly.entity_id
_entity_poly.type
_entity_poly.pdbx_seq_one_letter_code
_entity_poly.pdbx_strand_id
1 'polypeptide(L)'
;TALDAVRKLRDTASSHDRLFIIEVMGRRCGFLAAQVALASGAEYVLLPEMPFDLDHLCKKLHYARRQGKTHSLIIVAEGVMGAQDLAAKLKDTAGYEARVTVLGHIQRGGSPTAFDATLASRMGAHAVKALLEGESGIMTGSLCGQMVTHPLPVAWEEKKPLSDEVLSLMEMLSI
;
A
#
# COMPACT_ATOMS: atom_id res chain seq x y z
N THR A 1 -8.61 4.42 5.97
CA THR A 1 -8.43 5.81 5.46
C THR A 1 -7.95 5.81 4.01
N ALA A 2 -6.81 5.17 3.68
CA ALA A 2 -6.27 5.18 2.31
C ALA A 2 -7.26 4.59 1.29
N LEU A 3 -7.86 3.44 1.57
CA LEU A 3 -8.85 2.82 0.70
C LEU A 3 -10.08 3.72 0.47
N ASP A 4 -10.56 4.41 1.51
CA ASP A 4 -11.68 5.35 1.39
C ASP A 4 -11.33 6.52 0.45
N ALA A 5 -10.12 7.08 0.59
CA ALA A 5 -9.65 8.14 -0.29
C ALA A 5 -9.53 7.66 -1.75
N VAL A 6 -8.99 6.46 -1.98
CA VAL A 6 -8.85 5.88 -3.32
C VAL A 6 -10.20 5.64 -3.97
N ARG A 7 -11.18 5.12 -3.23
CA ARG A 7 -12.55 4.92 -3.75
C ARG A 7 -13.19 6.22 -4.22
N LYS A 8 -13.08 7.29 -3.41
CA LYS A 8 -13.58 8.63 -3.79
C LYS A 8 -12.92 9.17 -5.06
N LEU A 9 -11.61 8.95 -5.20
CA LEU A 9 -10.89 9.34 -6.42
C LEU A 9 -11.31 8.50 -7.63
N ARG A 10 -11.54 7.20 -7.45
CA ARG A 10 -11.98 6.29 -8.49
C ARG A 10 -13.37 6.66 -9.03
N ASP A 11 -14.31 7.01 -8.15
CA ASP A 11 -15.63 7.48 -8.56
C ASP A 11 -15.54 8.73 -9.45
N THR A 12 -14.57 9.59 -9.17
CA THR A 12 -14.28 10.78 -10.01
C THR A 12 -13.57 10.39 -11.30
N ALA A 13 -12.73 9.36 -11.30
CA ALA A 13 -11.97 8.91 -12.46
C ALA A 13 -12.84 8.30 -13.55
N SER A 14 -13.90 7.60 -13.16
CA SER A 14 -14.83 6.93 -14.10
C SER A 14 -15.54 7.88 -15.06
N SER A 15 -15.60 9.17 -14.71
CA SER A 15 -16.27 10.21 -15.52
C SER A 15 -15.42 10.80 -16.64
N HIS A 16 -14.13 10.50 -16.72
CA HIS A 16 -13.18 11.10 -17.66
C HIS A 16 -12.05 10.14 -17.99
N ASP A 17 -11.57 10.14 -19.23
CA ASP A 17 -10.38 9.42 -19.72
C ASP A 17 -9.10 9.91 -18.98
N ARG A 18 -8.79 9.35 -17.82
CA ARG A 18 -7.68 9.84 -16.99
C ARG A 18 -6.87 8.74 -16.35
N LEU A 19 -5.57 8.97 -16.32
CA LEU A 19 -4.63 8.23 -15.49
C LEU A 19 -4.55 8.90 -14.12
N PHE A 20 -4.77 8.11 -13.06
CA PHE A 20 -4.60 8.56 -11.68
C PHE A 20 -3.40 7.86 -11.05
N ILE A 21 -2.57 8.63 -10.38
CA ILE A 21 -1.45 8.14 -9.59
C ILE A 21 -1.69 8.56 -8.15
N ILE A 22 -1.78 7.59 -7.26
CA ILE A 22 -2.04 7.84 -5.84
C ILE A 22 -0.86 7.32 -5.03
N GLU A 23 -0.20 8.25 -4.34
CA GLU A 23 0.91 7.93 -3.45
C GLU A 23 0.40 7.55 -2.07
N VAL A 24 0.88 6.41 -1.59
CA VAL A 24 0.54 5.82 -0.30
C VAL A 24 1.80 5.75 0.58
N MET A 25 1.66 6.09 1.85
CA MET A 25 2.73 5.98 2.83
C MET A 25 3.16 4.53 3.05
N GLY A 26 4.35 4.34 3.56
CA GLY A 26 4.88 3.02 3.92
C GLY A 26 6.39 3.04 4.14
N ARG A 27 7.03 4.21 4.01
CA ARG A 27 8.49 4.38 4.03
C ARG A 27 9.17 3.45 3.03
N ARG A 28 9.86 2.41 3.52
CA ARG A 28 10.60 1.44 2.69
C ARG A 28 9.83 0.14 2.45
N CYS A 29 8.54 0.10 2.80
CA CYS A 29 7.69 -1.08 2.72
C CYS A 29 6.41 -0.81 1.93
N GLY A 30 6.02 -1.74 1.09
CA GLY A 30 4.85 -1.64 0.23
C GLY A 30 3.55 -2.24 0.80
N PHE A 31 3.50 -2.66 2.07
CA PHE A 31 2.34 -3.36 2.64
C PHE A 31 1.03 -2.58 2.50
N LEU A 32 1.05 -1.28 2.82
CA LEU A 32 -0.15 -0.44 2.70
C LEU A 32 -0.56 -0.29 1.23
N ALA A 33 0.41 -0.02 0.36
CA ALA A 33 0.14 0.15 -1.07
C ALA A 33 -0.42 -1.14 -1.70
N ALA A 34 0.13 -2.31 -1.36
CA ALA A 34 -0.34 -3.60 -1.80
C ALA A 34 -1.80 -3.87 -1.37
N GLN A 35 -2.10 -3.68 -0.08
CA GLN A 35 -3.44 -3.88 0.45
C GLN A 35 -4.46 -2.91 -0.14
N VAL A 36 -4.08 -1.64 -0.30
CA VAL A 36 -4.94 -0.63 -0.91
C VAL A 36 -5.18 -0.93 -2.39
N ALA A 37 -4.16 -1.35 -3.14
CA ALA A 37 -4.28 -1.71 -4.54
C ALA A 37 -5.25 -2.89 -4.73
N LEU A 38 -5.06 -3.98 -3.99
CA LEU A 38 -5.95 -5.14 -4.03
C LEU A 38 -7.40 -4.78 -3.67
N ALA A 39 -7.58 -4.07 -2.55
CA ALA A 39 -8.92 -3.74 -2.06
C ALA A 39 -9.64 -2.68 -2.90
N SER A 40 -8.92 -1.84 -3.64
CA SER A 40 -9.49 -0.86 -4.55
C SER A 40 -9.68 -1.36 -5.97
N GLY A 41 -9.06 -2.50 -6.34
CA GLY A 41 -9.00 -2.96 -7.72
C GLY A 41 -8.18 -2.02 -8.61
N ALA A 42 -7.08 -1.46 -8.07
CA ALA A 42 -6.15 -0.68 -8.86
C ALA A 42 -5.47 -1.57 -9.91
N GLU A 43 -5.26 -1.02 -11.09
CA GLU A 43 -4.68 -1.77 -12.21
C GLU A 43 -3.18 -1.99 -12.06
N TYR A 44 -2.50 -1.07 -11.37
CA TYR A 44 -1.05 -1.14 -11.18
C TYR A 44 -0.68 -0.74 -9.77
N VAL A 45 0.33 -1.40 -9.24
CA VAL A 45 0.93 -1.04 -7.96
C VAL A 45 2.45 -1.05 -8.08
N LEU A 46 3.10 -0.04 -7.53
CA LEU A 46 4.55 0.05 -7.46
C LEU A 46 4.99 -0.10 -6.01
N LEU A 47 5.79 -1.12 -5.75
CA LEU A 47 6.21 -1.54 -4.41
C LEU A 47 7.74 -1.52 -4.29
N PRO A 48 8.30 -1.12 -3.15
CA PRO A 48 9.76 -1.17 -2.93
C PRO A 48 10.35 -2.59 -2.99
N GLU A 49 9.53 -3.60 -2.75
CA GLU A 49 9.90 -5.01 -2.77
C GLU A 49 10.04 -5.58 -4.18
N MET A 50 9.55 -4.85 -5.19
CA MET A 50 9.58 -5.29 -6.60
C MET A 50 10.44 -4.32 -7.43
N PRO A 51 11.22 -4.83 -8.41
CA PRO A 51 11.96 -3.96 -9.30
C PRO A 51 10.98 -3.12 -10.14
N PHE A 52 11.22 -1.81 -10.19
CA PHE A 52 10.45 -0.89 -11.00
C PHE A 52 11.01 -0.81 -12.42
N ASP A 53 10.16 -1.06 -13.40
CA ASP A 53 10.46 -0.91 -14.83
C ASP A 53 9.42 0.03 -15.49
N LEU A 54 9.87 1.23 -15.83
CA LEU A 54 9.04 2.25 -16.47
C LEU A 54 8.56 1.84 -17.86
N ASP A 55 9.42 1.20 -18.65
CA ASP A 55 9.07 0.77 -20.01
C ASP A 55 8.00 -0.33 -19.97
N HIS A 56 8.11 -1.23 -19.02
CA HIS A 56 7.09 -2.26 -18.80
C HIS A 56 5.75 -1.64 -18.40
N LEU A 57 5.75 -0.68 -17.48
CA LEU A 57 4.54 0.06 -17.10
C LEU A 57 3.91 0.79 -18.30
N CYS A 58 4.72 1.50 -19.10
CA CYS A 58 4.24 2.17 -20.30
C CYS A 58 3.60 1.19 -21.30
N LYS A 59 4.22 0.04 -21.55
CA LYS A 59 3.68 -1.01 -22.42
C LYS A 59 2.33 -1.52 -21.92
N LYS A 60 2.20 -1.79 -20.61
CA LYS A 60 0.93 -2.20 -20.02
C LYS A 60 -0.17 -1.14 -20.16
N LEU A 61 0.14 0.12 -19.90
CA LEU A 61 -0.80 1.24 -20.07
C LEU A 61 -1.25 1.37 -21.53
N HIS A 62 -0.33 1.27 -22.50
CA HIS A 62 -0.67 1.28 -23.92
C HIS A 62 -1.56 0.10 -24.32
N TYR A 63 -1.25 -1.08 -23.80
CA TYR A 63 -2.06 -2.27 -24.07
C TYR A 63 -3.49 -2.09 -23.53
N ALA A 64 -3.63 -1.67 -22.26
CA ALA A 64 -4.93 -1.43 -21.63
C ALA A 64 -5.77 -0.41 -22.43
N ARG A 65 -5.15 0.67 -22.89
CA ARG A 65 -5.82 1.70 -23.73
C ARG A 65 -6.30 1.12 -25.07
N ARG A 66 -5.49 0.26 -25.71
CA ARG A 66 -5.90 -0.42 -26.95
C ARG A 66 -7.07 -1.36 -26.75
N GLN A 67 -7.23 -1.93 -25.56
CA GLN A 67 -8.37 -2.77 -25.18
C GLN A 67 -9.62 -1.96 -24.81
N GLY A 68 -9.61 -0.64 -25.04
CA GLY A 68 -10.76 0.22 -24.76
C GLY A 68 -10.85 0.70 -23.31
N LYS A 69 -9.81 0.51 -22.51
CA LYS A 69 -9.80 1.00 -21.13
C LYS A 69 -9.63 2.52 -21.12
N THR A 70 -10.61 3.22 -20.55
CA THR A 70 -10.68 4.69 -20.56
C THR A 70 -9.98 5.33 -19.37
N HIS A 71 -9.83 4.61 -18.27
CA HIS A 71 -9.14 5.10 -17.06
C HIS A 71 -8.20 4.05 -16.48
N SER A 72 -7.18 4.49 -15.80
CA SER A 72 -6.27 3.61 -15.06
C SER A 72 -5.88 4.24 -13.73
N LEU A 73 -5.76 3.39 -12.73
CA LEU A 73 -5.40 3.76 -11.37
C LEU A 73 -4.08 3.08 -10.99
N ILE A 74 -3.07 3.89 -10.69
CA ILE A 74 -1.77 3.43 -10.21
C ILE A 74 -1.65 3.78 -8.73
N ILE A 75 -1.39 2.80 -7.90
CA ILE A 75 -0.97 3.01 -6.51
C ILE A 75 0.55 2.96 -6.47
N VAL A 76 1.16 3.97 -5.88
CA VAL A 76 2.62 4.01 -5.71
C VAL A 76 2.97 4.11 -4.22
N ALA A 77 3.81 3.21 -3.74
CA ALA A 77 4.39 3.35 -2.41
C ALA A 77 5.46 4.44 -2.42
N GLU A 78 5.43 5.36 -1.46
CA GLU A 78 6.39 6.47 -1.35
C GLU A 78 7.86 6.01 -1.36
N GLY A 79 8.10 4.76 -0.98
CA GLY A 79 9.45 4.17 -0.94
C GLY A 79 10.02 3.79 -2.31
N VAL A 80 9.21 3.79 -3.38
CA VAL A 80 9.67 3.58 -4.76
C VAL A 80 10.10 4.90 -5.37
N MET A 81 9.18 5.85 -5.44
CA MET A 81 9.41 7.22 -5.91
C MET A 81 8.19 8.09 -5.56
N GLY A 82 8.34 9.42 -5.64
CA GLY A 82 7.22 10.35 -5.54
C GLY A 82 6.25 10.19 -6.71
N ALA A 83 4.96 10.34 -6.45
CA ALA A 83 3.93 10.24 -7.49
C ALA A 83 4.06 11.34 -8.55
N GLN A 84 4.55 12.52 -8.18
CA GLN A 84 4.85 13.60 -9.12
C GLN A 84 5.98 13.23 -10.08
N ASP A 85 7.04 12.59 -9.57
CA ASP A 85 8.17 12.15 -10.38
C ASP A 85 7.74 11.05 -11.36
N LEU A 86 6.89 10.13 -10.90
CA LEU A 86 6.30 9.11 -11.76
C LEU A 86 5.45 9.73 -12.88
N ALA A 87 4.62 10.72 -12.53
CA ALA A 87 3.79 11.42 -13.50
C ALA A 87 4.63 12.16 -14.56
N ALA A 88 5.71 12.84 -14.14
CA ALA A 88 6.64 13.50 -15.06
C ALA A 88 7.30 12.48 -16.01
N LYS A 89 7.81 11.37 -15.48
CA LYS A 89 8.41 10.30 -16.28
C LYS A 89 7.44 9.71 -17.30
N LEU A 90 6.19 9.43 -16.92
CA LEU A 90 5.16 8.90 -17.82
C LEU A 90 4.78 9.90 -18.90
N LYS A 91 4.77 11.19 -18.58
CA LYS A 91 4.53 12.25 -19.56
C LYS A 91 5.67 12.34 -20.59
N ASP A 92 6.91 12.38 -20.11
CA ASP A 92 8.10 12.52 -20.95
C ASP A 92 8.34 11.28 -21.82
N THR A 93 8.11 10.08 -21.28
CA THR A 93 8.40 8.84 -21.99
C THR A 93 7.27 8.39 -22.92
N ALA A 94 6.02 8.59 -22.54
CA ALA A 94 4.87 7.99 -23.23
C ALA A 94 3.70 8.97 -23.47
N GLY A 95 3.86 10.25 -23.13
CA GLY A 95 2.85 11.29 -23.34
C GLY A 95 1.60 11.16 -22.46
N TYR A 96 1.65 10.39 -21.36
CA TYR A 96 0.54 10.26 -20.45
C TYR A 96 0.41 11.46 -19.53
N GLU A 97 -0.74 12.10 -19.52
CA GLU A 97 -1.09 13.08 -18.51
C GLU A 97 -1.78 12.38 -17.33
N ALA A 98 -1.18 12.48 -16.16
CA ALA A 98 -1.70 11.85 -14.94
C ALA A 98 -2.23 12.90 -13.95
N ARG A 99 -3.27 12.54 -13.22
CA ARG A 99 -3.71 13.26 -12.03
C ARG A 99 -3.05 12.63 -10.81
N VAL A 100 -2.32 13.44 -10.06
CA VAL A 100 -1.55 12.98 -8.90
C VAL A 100 -2.28 13.34 -7.62
N THR A 101 -2.33 12.39 -6.70
CA THR A 101 -2.80 12.62 -5.33
C THR A 101 -1.81 11.97 -4.37
N VAL A 102 -1.21 12.77 -3.49
CA VAL A 102 -0.38 12.30 -2.39
C VAL A 102 -1.25 12.27 -1.14
N LEU A 103 -1.53 11.08 -0.62
CA LEU A 103 -2.39 10.94 0.55
C LEU A 103 -1.72 11.47 1.82
N GLY A 104 -0.42 11.25 1.96
CA GLY A 104 0.36 11.80 3.07
C GLY A 104 -0.24 11.48 4.44
N HIS A 105 -0.18 12.45 5.34
CA HIS A 105 -0.51 12.28 6.76
C HIS A 105 -2.00 12.01 7.05
N ILE A 106 -2.93 12.24 6.12
CA ILE A 106 -4.32 11.86 6.33
C ILE A 106 -4.51 10.36 6.60
N GLN A 107 -3.57 9.54 6.11
CA GLN A 107 -3.55 8.09 6.35
C GLN A 107 -3.30 7.72 7.82
N ARG A 108 -2.75 8.63 8.61
CA ARG A 108 -2.51 8.43 10.05
C ARG A 108 -3.71 8.80 10.91
N GLY A 109 -4.70 9.48 10.34
CA GLY A 109 -5.93 9.86 11.01
C GLY A 109 -7.05 8.87 10.78
N GLY A 110 -8.15 9.10 11.45
CA GLY A 110 -9.38 8.33 11.38
C GLY A 110 -9.68 7.57 12.67
N SER A 111 -10.92 7.14 12.81
CA SER A 111 -11.35 6.33 13.95
C SER A 111 -10.91 4.88 13.77
N PRO A 112 -10.47 4.20 14.84
CA PRO A 112 -10.16 2.77 14.79
C PRO A 112 -11.43 1.97 14.50
N THR A 113 -11.28 0.88 13.77
CA THR A 113 -12.33 -0.12 13.64
C THR A 113 -12.49 -0.92 14.94
N ALA A 114 -13.57 -1.69 15.06
CA ALA A 114 -13.73 -2.61 16.19
C ALA A 114 -12.56 -3.61 16.30
N PHE A 115 -12.03 -4.04 15.15
CA PHE A 115 -10.84 -4.90 15.10
C PHE A 115 -9.61 -4.21 15.69
N ASP A 116 -9.32 -2.98 15.26
CA ASP A 116 -8.18 -2.20 15.75
C ASP A 116 -8.26 -1.96 17.28
N ALA A 117 -9.44 -1.52 17.74
CA ALA A 117 -9.67 -1.27 19.16
C ALA A 117 -9.51 -2.53 20.03
N THR A 118 -10.06 -3.65 19.58
CA THR A 118 -9.94 -4.93 20.28
C THR A 118 -8.51 -5.43 20.27
N LEU A 119 -7.81 -5.34 19.13
CA LEU A 119 -6.41 -5.73 19.00
C LEU A 119 -5.54 -4.91 19.95
N ALA A 120 -5.71 -3.59 19.96
CA ALA A 120 -4.96 -2.69 20.85
C ALA A 120 -5.19 -3.03 22.33
N SER A 121 -6.43 -3.30 22.74
CA SER A 121 -6.77 -3.69 24.11
C SER A 121 -6.10 -5.02 24.52
N ARG A 122 -6.11 -6.01 23.62
CA ARG A 122 -5.46 -7.31 23.84
C ARG A 122 -3.93 -7.17 23.95
N MET A 123 -3.32 -6.39 23.05
CA MET A 123 -1.88 -6.14 23.08
C MET A 123 -1.47 -5.39 24.35
N GLY A 124 -2.24 -4.38 24.77
CA GLY A 124 -2.00 -3.63 26.00
C GLY A 124 -2.08 -4.51 27.24
N ALA A 125 -3.13 -5.34 27.35
CA ALA A 125 -3.26 -6.28 28.46
C ALA A 125 -2.11 -7.30 28.49
N HIS A 126 -1.67 -7.79 27.32
CA HIS A 126 -0.55 -8.72 27.21
C HIS A 126 0.79 -8.07 27.62
N ALA A 127 1.01 -6.81 27.24
CA ALA A 127 2.19 -6.06 27.64
C ALA A 127 2.27 -5.85 29.16
N VAL A 128 1.14 -5.49 29.80
CA VAL A 128 1.09 -5.34 31.26
C VAL A 128 1.37 -6.66 31.95
N LYS A 129 0.80 -7.77 31.46
CA LYS A 129 1.08 -9.10 32.02
C LYS A 129 2.56 -9.46 31.93
N ALA A 130 3.19 -9.26 30.77
CA ALA A 130 4.62 -9.51 30.60
C ALA A 130 5.48 -8.67 31.57
N LEU A 131 5.15 -7.39 31.79
CA LEU A 131 5.81 -6.55 32.77
C LEU A 131 5.68 -7.09 34.19
N LEU A 132 4.50 -7.58 34.60
CA LEU A 132 4.26 -8.16 35.91
C LEU A 132 5.02 -9.48 36.09
N GLU A 133 5.28 -10.19 35.01
CA GLU A 133 6.12 -11.41 34.99
C GLU A 133 7.63 -11.10 34.95
N GLY A 134 8.01 -9.82 34.91
CA GLY A 134 9.41 -9.37 34.93
C GLY A 134 10.07 -9.32 33.56
N GLU A 135 9.33 -9.47 32.46
CA GLU A 135 9.89 -9.38 31.12
C GLU A 135 10.24 -7.93 30.75
N SER A 136 11.36 -7.75 30.06
CA SER A 136 11.81 -6.44 29.58
C SER A 136 12.50 -6.56 28.21
N GLY A 137 12.64 -5.44 27.47
CA GLY A 137 13.29 -5.45 26.17
C GLY A 137 12.50 -6.22 25.10
N ILE A 138 11.18 -6.35 25.29
CA ILE A 138 10.28 -7.07 24.39
C ILE A 138 9.26 -6.14 23.74
N MET A 139 8.70 -6.58 22.64
CA MET A 139 7.49 -6.04 22.04
C MET A 139 6.36 -7.06 22.07
N THR A 140 5.13 -6.61 22.18
CA THR A 140 3.95 -7.45 22.06
C THR A 140 3.38 -7.39 20.66
N GLY A 141 2.86 -8.50 20.18
CA GLY A 141 2.28 -8.61 18.84
C GLY A 141 1.16 -9.64 18.78
N SER A 142 0.58 -9.76 17.60
CA SER A 142 -0.39 -10.82 17.31
C SER A 142 0.10 -11.65 16.12
N LEU A 143 0.20 -12.95 16.31
CA LEU A 143 0.55 -13.92 15.28
C LEU A 143 -0.53 -14.99 15.21
N CYS A 144 -1.16 -15.14 14.05
CA CYS A 144 -2.28 -16.06 13.84
C CYS A 144 -3.39 -15.94 14.90
N GLY A 145 -3.70 -14.69 15.33
CA GLY A 145 -4.72 -14.41 16.33
C GLY A 145 -4.30 -14.63 17.80
N GLN A 146 -3.11 -15.18 18.04
CA GLN A 146 -2.54 -15.33 19.37
C GLN A 146 -1.68 -14.12 19.74
N MET A 147 -1.68 -13.73 21.03
CA MET A 147 -0.76 -12.73 21.54
C MET A 147 0.61 -13.37 21.77
N VAL A 148 1.65 -12.70 21.29
CA VAL A 148 3.04 -13.17 21.37
C VAL A 148 3.94 -12.04 21.83
N THR A 149 5.09 -12.40 22.41
CA THR A 149 6.19 -11.48 22.69
C THR A 149 7.39 -11.81 21.82
N HIS A 150 8.10 -10.78 21.39
CA HIS A 150 9.36 -10.92 20.66
C HIS A 150 10.40 -9.95 21.24
N PRO A 151 11.69 -10.26 21.18
CA PRO A 151 12.73 -9.29 21.51
C PRO A 151 12.61 -8.04 20.65
N LEU A 152 12.80 -6.86 21.23
CA LEU A 152 12.71 -5.58 20.49
C LEU A 152 13.61 -5.51 19.25
N PRO A 153 14.84 -6.07 19.21
CA PRO A 153 15.70 -6.03 18.02
C PRO A 153 15.06 -6.60 16.76
N VAL A 154 14.18 -7.59 16.88
CA VAL A 154 13.45 -8.17 15.73
C VAL A 154 12.73 -7.09 14.91
N ALA A 155 12.26 -6.02 15.55
CA ALA A 155 11.53 -4.95 14.87
C ALA A 155 12.35 -4.19 13.81
N TRP A 156 13.67 -4.22 13.88
CA TRP A 156 14.56 -3.49 12.95
C TRP A 156 15.62 -4.37 12.27
N GLU A 157 15.93 -5.54 12.83
CA GLU A 157 16.86 -6.49 12.25
C GLU A 157 16.21 -7.39 11.21
N GLU A 158 14.93 -7.70 11.38
CA GLU A 158 14.19 -8.55 10.47
C GLU A 158 13.27 -7.71 9.56
N LYS A 159 13.21 -8.10 8.29
CA LYS A 159 12.25 -7.55 7.33
C LYS A 159 11.14 -8.57 7.10
N LYS A 160 9.92 -8.15 7.39
CA LYS A 160 8.75 -8.93 6.99
C LYS A 160 8.61 -8.89 5.47
N PRO A 161 8.66 -10.03 4.75
CA PRO A 161 8.39 -10.06 3.31
C PRO A 161 6.88 -9.85 3.02
N LEU A 162 6.56 -9.33 1.84
CA LEU A 162 5.22 -9.50 1.30
C LEU A 162 5.01 -10.98 1.00
N SER A 163 3.80 -11.50 1.26
CA SER A 163 3.53 -12.91 0.97
C SER A 163 3.45 -13.14 -0.55
N ASP A 164 3.95 -14.29 -1.00
CA ASP A 164 3.89 -14.71 -2.40
C ASP A 164 2.44 -14.77 -2.90
N GLU A 165 1.49 -15.11 -2.04
CA GLU A 165 0.06 -15.08 -2.34
C GLU A 165 -0.41 -13.68 -2.73
N VAL A 166 -0.03 -12.65 -1.96
CA VAL A 166 -0.38 -11.25 -2.26
C VAL A 166 0.24 -10.80 -3.57
N LEU A 167 1.51 -11.14 -3.83
CA LEU A 167 2.20 -10.80 -5.07
C LEU A 167 1.54 -11.48 -6.28
N SER A 168 1.28 -12.78 -6.18
CA SER A 168 0.61 -13.56 -7.22
C SER A 168 -0.81 -13.05 -7.50
N LEU A 169 -1.56 -12.69 -6.47
CA LEU A 169 -2.91 -12.13 -6.63
C LEU A 169 -2.87 -10.77 -7.34
N MET A 170 -1.88 -9.93 -7.03
CA MET A 170 -1.71 -8.65 -7.73
C MET A 170 -1.38 -8.84 -9.21
N GLU A 171 -0.53 -9.81 -9.54
CA GLU A 171 -0.23 -10.16 -10.93
C GLU A 171 -1.46 -10.66 -11.69
N MET A 172 -2.27 -11.53 -11.08
CA MET A 172 -3.51 -12.04 -11.70
C MET A 172 -4.53 -10.94 -11.94
N LEU A 173 -4.62 -9.94 -11.07
CA LEU A 173 -5.59 -8.85 -11.15
C LEU A 173 -5.09 -7.66 -11.98
N SER A 174 -3.80 -7.57 -12.23
CA SER A 174 -3.21 -6.52 -13.06
C SER A 174 -3.35 -6.89 -14.54
N ILE A 175 -3.95 -6.02 -15.34
CA ILE A 175 -4.07 -6.16 -16.80
C ILE A 175 -2.93 -5.40 -17.48
#